data_28fe92c5a8a16a16b1565f68b0cac732
#
_entry.id   28fe92c5a8a16a16b1565f68b0cac732
#
_cell.length_a   1.000
_cell.length_b   1.000
_cell.length_c   1.000
_cell.angle_alpha   90.00
_cell.angle_beta   90.00
_cell.angle_gamma   90.00
#
_symmetry.space_group_name_H-M   'P 1'
#
loop_
_entity.id
_entity.type
_entity.pdbx_description
1 polymer ?
#
loop_
_entity_poly.entity_id
_entity_poly.type
_entity_poly.pdbx_seq_one_letter_code
_entity_poly.pdbx_strand_id
1 'polypeptide(L)'
;MSFTSIPSKPTRVNRSQLFVPGSKPDLFKKASESNADIICLDLEDAVAPQDKDAAKQNVIKALNDHDFGTKTISVRINGLDTHYCYRDVVDLMEN
;
A
#
# COMPACT_ATOMS: atom_id res chain seq x y z
N MET A 1 -14.68 -20.70 15.97
CA MET A 1 -13.84 -19.48 15.90
C MET A 1 -14.58 -18.34 16.57
N SER A 2 -13.92 -17.64 17.47
CA SER A 2 -14.51 -16.50 18.14
C SER A 2 -13.95 -15.21 17.56
N PHE A 3 -14.82 -14.35 17.08
CA PHE A 3 -14.42 -13.03 16.56
C PHE A 3 -14.26 -12.00 17.67
N THR A 4 -14.74 -12.32 18.89
CA THR A 4 -14.68 -11.38 20.00
C THR A 4 -13.32 -11.33 20.68
N SER A 5 -12.44 -12.29 20.38
CA SER A 5 -11.12 -12.37 21.02
C SER A 5 -10.01 -11.65 20.25
N ILE A 6 -10.35 -10.98 19.15
CA ILE A 6 -9.35 -10.24 18.38
C ILE A 6 -9.04 -8.93 19.11
N PRO A 7 -7.79 -8.72 19.57
CA PRO A 7 -7.46 -7.50 20.28
C PRO A 7 -7.49 -6.29 19.35
N SER A 8 -7.92 -5.15 19.86
CA SER A 8 -7.87 -3.90 19.15
C SER A 8 -6.42 -3.42 19.00
N LYS A 9 -6.11 -2.86 17.83
CA LYS A 9 -4.81 -2.21 17.64
C LYS A 9 -4.80 -0.86 18.35
N PRO A 10 -3.62 -0.38 18.77
CA PRO A 10 -3.53 0.96 19.35
C PRO A 10 -4.02 2.02 18.38
N THR A 11 -4.64 3.05 18.92
CA THR A 11 -5.08 4.19 18.14
C THR A 11 -3.87 4.92 17.54
N ARG A 12 -3.95 5.26 16.26
CA ARG A 12 -2.91 6.01 15.56
C ARG A 12 -3.45 7.36 15.14
N VAL A 13 -2.55 8.35 15.05
CA VAL A 13 -2.90 9.66 14.52
C VAL A 13 -2.80 9.60 12.99
N ASN A 14 -3.92 9.80 12.31
CA ASN A 14 -4.01 9.74 10.85
C ASN A 14 -4.62 11.03 10.32
N ARG A 15 -3.84 12.11 10.35
CA ARG A 15 -4.30 13.46 9.96
C ARG A 15 -4.11 13.74 8.48
N SER A 16 -3.12 13.14 7.86
CA SER A 16 -2.80 13.38 6.46
C SER A 16 -2.43 12.08 5.75
N GLN A 17 -2.71 12.02 4.45
CA GLN A 17 -2.44 10.86 3.62
C GLN A 17 -1.74 11.30 2.35
N LEU A 18 -0.64 10.64 2.01
CA LEU A 18 0.12 10.88 0.80
C LEU A 18 0.03 9.66 -0.11
N PHE A 19 -0.47 9.87 -1.33
CA PHE A 19 -0.51 8.82 -2.35
C PHE A 19 0.82 8.80 -3.12
N VAL A 20 1.37 7.61 -3.31
CA VAL A 20 2.61 7.42 -4.06
C VAL A 20 2.38 6.34 -5.11
N PRO A 21 2.60 6.63 -6.41
CA PRO A 21 2.42 5.63 -7.46
C PRO A 21 3.34 4.43 -7.24
N GLY A 22 2.79 3.22 -7.31
CA GLY A 22 3.58 1.99 -7.21
C GLY A 22 4.59 1.84 -8.33
N SER A 23 4.35 2.51 -9.47
CA SER A 23 5.26 2.49 -10.61
C SER A 23 6.50 3.37 -10.43
N LYS A 24 6.58 4.12 -9.34
CA LYS A 24 7.70 5.05 -9.07
C LYS A 24 8.35 4.76 -7.72
N PRO A 25 9.09 3.65 -7.61
CA PRO A 25 9.68 3.26 -6.33
C PRO A 25 10.68 4.27 -5.76
N ASP A 26 11.24 5.13 -6.61
CA ASP A 26 12.15 6.18 -6.16
C ASP A 26 11.49 7.15 -5.17
N LEU A 27 10.17 7.29 -5.26
CA LEU A 27 9.42 8.18 -4.39
C LEU A 27 9.11 7.55 -3.03
N PHE A 28 9.29 6.26 -2.87
CA PHE A 28 8.95 5.56 -1.62
C PHE A 28 9.80 6.05 -0.46
N LYS A 29 11.10 6.25 -0.69
CA LYS A 29 11.99 6.77 0.35
C LYS A 29 11.60 8.19 0.76
N LYS A 30 11.32 9.05 -0.22
CA LYS A 30 10.89 10.43 0.07
C LYS A 30 9.59 10.44 0.87
N ALA A 31 8.66 9.55 0.52
CA ALA A 31 7.40 9.43 1.25
C ALA A 31 7.64 9.00 2.70
N SER A 32 8.54 8.05 2.92
CA SER A 32 8.85 7.58 4.28
C SER A 32 9.47 8.68 5.14
N GLU A 33 10.14 9.64 4.53
CA GLU A 33 10.77 10.78 5.21
C GLU A 33 9.82 11.98 5.36
N SER A 34 8.64 11.93 4.74
CA SER A 34 7.67 13.03 4.80
C SER A 34 6.98 13.11 6.15
N ASN A 35 6.24 14.20 6.36
CA ASN A 35 5.45 14.41 7.58
C ASN A 35 4.04 13.78 7.48
N ALA A 36 3.72 13.09 6.40
CA ALA A 36 2.43 12.44 6.27
C ALA A 36 2.27 11.31 7.29
N ASP A 37 1.08 11.18 7.85
CA ASP A 37 0.79 10.11 8.81
C ASP A 37 0.52 8.79 8.11
N ILE A 38 -0.07 8.84 6.92
CA ILE A 38 -0.42 7.67 6.12
C ILE A 38 0.29 7.77 4.77
N ILE A 39 0.95 6.70 4.37
CA ILE A 39 1.47 6.55 3.01
C ILE A 39 0.60 5.52 2.30
N CYS A 40 0.00 5.92 1.19
CA CYS A 40 -0.80 5.02 0.37
C CYS A 40 -0.03 4.69 -0.92
N LEU A 41 0.38 3.45 -1.05
CA LEU A 41 1.06 2.96 -2.25
C LEU A 41 -0.02 2.59 -3.28
N ASP A 42 -0.02 3.28 -4.41
CA ASP A 42 -1.14 3.23 -5.36
C ASP A 42 -0.87 2.25 -6.50
N LEU A 43 -1.81 1.34 -6.73
CA LEU A 43 -1.81 0.41 -7.87
C LEU A 43 -2.93 0.73 -8.86
N GLU A 44 -3.74 1.76 -8.61
CA GLU A 44 -4.92 2.05 -9.40
C GLU A 44 -4.70 3.22 -10.37
N ASP A 45 -5.29 4.38 -10.07
CA ASP A 45 -5.38 5.49 -11.04
C ASP A 45 -4.04 6.09 -11.41
N ALA A 46 -3.09 6.10 -10.48
CA ALA A 46 -1.78 6.68 -10.74
C ALA A 46 -0.85 5.74 -11.51
N VAL A 47 -1.31 4.54 -11.86
CA VAL A 47 -0.50 3.53 -12.56
C VAL A 47 -1.17 3.15 -13.86
N ALA A 48 -0.45 3.35 -14.97
CA ALA A 48 -0.93 2.98 -16.30
C ALA A 48 -1.06 1.46 -16.43
N PRO A 49 -1.99 0.96 -17.28
CA PRO A 49 -2.20 -0.49 -17.42
C PRO A 49 -0.93 -1.29 -17.72
N GLN A 50 -0.05 -0.77 -18.54
CA GLN A 50 1.20 -1.47 -18.89
C GLN A 50 2.19 -1.54 -17.73
N ASP A 51 2.02 -0.72 -16.70
CA ASP A 51 2.92 -0.66 -15.56
C ASP A 51 2.39 -1.38 -14.32
N LYS A 52 1.18 -1.94 -14.39
CA LYS A 52 0.52 -2.48 -13.18
C LYS A 52 1.25 -3.67 -12.56
N ASP A 53 1.79 -4.58 -13.36
CA ASP A 53 2.53 -5.71 -12.83
C ASP A 53 3.84 -5.28 -12.17
N ALA A 54 4.58 -4.38 -12.81
CA ALA A 54 5.82 -3.85 -12.25
C ALA A 54 5.53 -3.05 -10.97
N ALA A 55 4.47 -2.24 -10.97
CA ALA A 55 4.07 -1.47 -9.78
C ALA A 55 3.75 -2.39 -8.61
N LYS A 56 3.04 -3.48 -8.85
CA LYS A 56 2.71 -4.45 -7.79
C LYS A 56 3.97 -5.07 -7.20
N GLN A 57 4.93 -5.47 -8.03
CA GLN A 57 6.19 -6.00 -7.53
C GLN A 57 6.97 -4.97 -6.73
N ASN A 58 6.98 -3.71 -7.16
CA ASN A 58 7.62 -2.63 -6.43
C ASN A 58 6.98 -2.44 -5.04
N VAL A 59 5.65 -2.49 -4.96
CA VAL A 59 4.93 -2.34 -3.70
C VAL A 59 5.21 -3.51 -2.76
N ILE A 60 5.16 -4.74 -3.26
CA ILE A 60 5.48 -5.93 -2.46
C ILE A 60 6.89 -5.81 -1.89
N LYS A 61 7.85 -5.44 -2.71
CA LYS A 61 9.23 -5.27 -2.27
C LYS A 61 9.34 -4.18 -1.20
N ALA A 62 8.66 -3.05 -1.39
CA ALA A 62 8.68 -1.95 -0.43
C ALA A 62 8.09 -2.36 0.92
N LEU A 63 6.99 -3.10 0.92
CA LEU A 63 6.37 -3.58 2.16
C LEU A 63 7.28 -4.50 2.95
N ASN A 64 8.14 -5.25 2.26
CA ASN A 64 9.09 -6.17 2.91
C ASN A 64 10.39 -5.50 3.33
N ASP A 65 10.88 -4.54 2.54
CA ASP A 65 12.25 -4.03 2.67
C ASP A 65 12.35 -2.61 3.23
N HIS A 66 11.33 -1.76 3.00
CA HIS A 66 11.37 -0.37 3.46
C HIS A 66 10.93 -0.22 4.90
N ASP A 67 11.61 0.68 5.61
CA ASP A 67 11.21 1.09 6.94
C ASP A 67 10.42 2.40 6.82
N PHE A 68 9.13 2.33 7.08
CA PHE A 68 8.26 3.50 7.10
C PHE A 68 8.07 4.08 8.51
N GLY A 69 8.79 3.54 9.49
CA GLY A 69 8.71 4.00 10.87
C GLY A 69 7.33 3.74 11.47
N THR A 70 6.77 4.76 12.12
CA THR A 70 5.46 4.66 12.78
C THR A 70 4.29 5.02 11.87
N LYS A 71 4.54 5.32 10.61
CA LYS A 71 3.49 5.68 9.66
C LYS A 71 2.55 4.51 9.38
N THR A 72 1.28 4.82 9.12
CA THR A 72 0.33 3.84 8.62
C THR A 72 0.57 3.64 7.13
N ILE A 73 0.71 2.40 6.70
CA ILE A 73 0.92 2.07 5.30
C ILE A 73 -0.35 1.40 4.77
N SER A 74 -0.86 1.92 3.67
CA SER A 74 -1.98 1.34 2.95
C SER A 74 -1.61 1.14 1.48
N VAL A 75 -2.36 0.29 0.81
CA VAL A 75 -2.19 0.05 -0.63
C VAL A 75 -3.56 0.20 -1.27
N ARG A 76 -3.66 1.11 -2.27
CA ARG A 76 -4.90 1.22 -3.04
C ARG A 76 -4.83 0.25 -4.20
N ILE A 77 -5.70 -0.76 -4.18
CA ILE A 77 -5.77 -1.77 -5.23
C ILE A 77 -6.73 -1.35 -6.33
N ASN A 78 -6.68 -2.06 -7.45
CA ASN A 78 -7.60 -1.83 -8.55
C ASN A 78 -9.04 -2.18 -8.13
N GLY A 79 -10.01 -1.51 -8.74
CA GLY A 79 -11.40 -1.64 -8.35
C GLY A 79 -11.99 -3.04 -8.59
N LEU A 80 -13.07 -3.34 -7.88
CA LEU A 80 -13.77 -4.64 -7.97
C LEU A 80 -14.31 -4.90 -9.37
N ASP A 81 -14.52 -3.87 -10.17
CA ASP A 81 -14.99 -3.96 -11.54
C ASP A 81 -13.88 -4.28 -12.56
N THR A 82 -12.64 -4.47 -12.08
CA THR A 82 -11.50 -4.79 -12.94
C THR A 82 -11.04 -6.24 -12.70
N HIS A 83 -10.35 -6.80 -13.69
CA HIS A 83 -9.77 -8.13 -13.55
C HIS A 83 -8.51 -8.13 -12.67
N TYR A 84 -8.00 -6.97 -12.27
CA TYR A 84 -6.83 -6.86 -11.42
C TYR A 84 -7.12 -7.06 -9.93
N CYS A 85 -8.34 -6.78 -9.49
CA CYS A 85 -8.67 -6.72 -8.06
C CYS A 85 -8.33 -8.02 -7.33
N TYR A 86 -8.80 -9.15 -7.82
CA TYR A 86 -8.57 -10.43 -7.19
C TYR A 86 -7.06 -10.73 -7.07
N ARG A 87 -6.33 -10.53 -8.15
CA ARG A 87 -4.88 -10.77 -8.15
C ARG A 87 -4.13 -9.83 -7.23
N ASP A 88 -4.55 -8.57 -7.16
CA ASP A 88 -3.92 -7.61 -6.26
C ASP A 88 -4.05 -8.06 -4.80
N VAL A 89 -5.24 -8.49 -4.39
CA VAL A 89 -5.45 -8.97 -3.03
C VAL A 89 -4.61 -10.21 -2.74
N VAL A 90 -4.65 -11.20 -3.63
CA VAL A 90 -3.93 -12.46 -3.43
C VAL A 90 -2.43 -12.22 -3.37
N ASP A 91 -1.89 -11.48 -4.33
CA ASP A 91 -0.44 -11.29 -4.42
C ASP A 91 0.10 -10.46 -3.25
N LEU A 92 -0.64 -9.43 -2.82
CA LEU A 92 -0.22 -8.61 -1.70
C LEU A 92 -0.29 -9.35 -0.38
N MET A 93 -1.30 -10.19 -0.18
CA MET A 93 -1.48 -10.91 1.08
C MET A 93 -0.56 -12.13 1.20
N GLU A 94 -0.15 -12.73 0.10
CA GLU A 94 0.72 -13.91 0.11
C GLU A 94 2.20 -13.57 0.12
N ASN A 95 2.56 -12.37 -0.24
CA ASN A 95 3.94 -11.94 -0.33
C ASN A 95 4.18 -10.75 0.60
#